data_ac5965ebcd1c36497333cf4c1802f497
#
_entry.id   ac5965ebcd1c36497333cf4c1802f497
#
_cell.length_a   1.000
_cell.length_b   1.000
_cell.length_c   1.000
_cell.angle_alpha   90.00
_cell.angle_beta   90.00
_cell.angle_gamma   90.00
#
_symmetry.space_group_name_H-M   'P 1'
#
loop_
_entity.id
_entity.type
_entity.pdbx_description
1 polymer ?
#
loop_
_entity_poly.entity_id
_entity_poly.type
_entity_poly.pdbx_seq_one_letter_code
_entity_poly.pdbx_strand_id
1 'polypeptide(L)'
;NPDDRAGYQKFAQRAQAIFESFHPYTDQPFLKLSDMLKIMPDVMRLQAFLGTYGFVSQNIKDPFLRQAFSFHPLLIGGNPFDTPSIYTLIVQFEKQWGVHYAIGGTGAVVQGLGQLFTEQGGTVWLNSEVTEILVHNRRVTGVRLADGTVEKADVVVCNGDVAYTYRHLIPAAHRRKYSNRRLDWLRYSNSLFVIYFGT
;
A
#
# COMPACT_ATOMS: atom_id res chain seq x y z
N ASN A 1 -28.50 -9.89 -6.67
CA ASN A 1 -29.70 -9.66 -5.86
C ASN A 1 -30.45 -8.43 -6.39
N PRO A 2 -31.67 -8.59 -6.97
CA PRO A 2 -32.44 -7.49 -7.53
C PRO A 2 -32.76 -6.39 -6.50
N ASP A 3 -32.96 -6.76 -5.24
CA ASP A 3 -33.33 -5.83 -4.16
C ASP A 3 -32.22 -4.83 -3.81
N ASP A 4 -30.98 -5.16 -4.12
CA ASP A 4 -29.83 -4.28 -3.91
C ASP A 4 -29.44 -3.46 -5.14
N ARG A 5 -30.17 -3.55 -6.25
CA ARG A 5 -29.84 -2.81 -7.49
C ARG A 5 -29.78 -1.30 -7.25
N ALA A 6 -30.80 -0.74 -6.61
CA ALA A 6 -30.84 0.68 -6.30
C ALA A 6 -29.74 1.07 -5.27
N GLY A 7 -29.49 0.20 -4.29
CA GLY A 7 -28.42 0.35 -3.32
C GLY A 7 -27.04 0.36 -3.98
N TYR A 8 -26.80 -0.55 -4.91
CA TYR A 8 -25.55 -0.59 -5.69
C TYR A 8 -25.36 0.68 -6.53
N GLN A 9 -26.38 1.17 -7.21
CA GLN A 9 -26.29 2.41 -7.99
C GLN A 9 -25.89 3.60 -7.11
N LYS A 10 -26.49 3.71 -5.93
CA LYS A 10 -26.16 4.75 -4.95
C LYS A 10 -24.74 4.59 -4.41
N PHE A 11 -24.32 3.36 -4.09
CA PHE A 11 -22.95 3.06 -3.68
C PHE A 11 -21.95 3.44 -4.76
N ALA A 12 -22.18 3.06 -6.02
CA ALA A 12 -21.31 3.38 -7.15
C ALA A 12 -21.17 4.89 -7.39
N GLN A 13 -22.27 5.67 -7.25
CA GLN A 13 -22.23 7.14 -7.32
C GLN A 13 -21.37 7.73 -6.19
N ARG A 14 -21.48 7.20 -4.96
CA ARG A 14 -20.66 7.65 -3.83
C ARG A 14 -19.19 7.28 -4.01
N ALA A 15 -18.88 6.08 -4.51
CA ALA A 15 -17.53 5.65 -4.83
C ALA A 15 -16.91 6.54 -5.93
N GLN A 16 -17.70 6.93 -6.94
CA GLN A 16 -17.29 7.88 -7.96
C GLN A 16 -16.98 9.26 -7.36
N ALA A 17 -17.82 9.79 -6.49
CA ALA A 17 -17.56 11.08 -5.84
C ALA A 17 -16.29 11.04 -4.97
N ILE A 18 -16.02 9.93 -4.29
CA ILE A 18 -14.76 9.72 -3.57
C ILE A 18 -13.59 9.72 -4.56
N PHE A 19 -13.69 8.99 -5.66
CA PHE A 19 -12.67 8.96 -6.70
C PHE A 19 -12.37 10.36 -7.24
N GLU A 20 -13.38 11.11 -7.67
CA GLU A 20 -13.23 12.45 -8.23
C GLU A 20 -12.55 13.43 -7.24
N SER A 21 -12.86 13.30 -5.94
CA SER A 21 -12.29 14.17 -4.91
C SER A 21 -10.84 13.78 -4.54
N PHE A 22 -10.48 12.50 -4.55
CA PHE A 22 -9.19 12.04 -4.01
C PHE A 22 -8.18 11.57 -5.06
N HIS A 23 -8.61 11.18 -6.26
CA HIS A 23 -7.71 10.79 -7.34
C HIS A 23 -6.64 11.84 -7.66
N PRO A 24 -6.93 13.17 -7.66
CA PRO A 24 -5.89 14.19 -7.91
C PRO A 24 -4.76 14.21 -6.88
N TYR A 25 -4.93 13.52 -5.76
CA TYR A 25 -3.92 13.45 -4.68
C TYR A 25 -3.20 12.11 -4.59
N THR A 26 -3.49 11.15 -5.48
CA THR A 26 -2.91 9.79 -5.40
C THR A 26 -1.41 9.75 -5.65
N ASP A 27 -0.87 10.72 -6.38
CA ASP A 27 0.55 10.88 -6.70
C ASP A 27 1.28 11.88 -5.78
N GLN A 28 0.56 12.47 -4.81
CA GLN A 28 1.11 13.49 -3.92
C GLN A 28 1.39 12.93 -2.52
N PRO A 29 2.61 13.11 -1.99
CA PRO A 29 2.90 12.70 -0.63
C PRO A 29 2.27 13.67 0.38
N PHE A 30 1.52 13.14 1.34
CA PHE A 30 0.98 13.91 2.48
C PHE A 30 2.03 14.01 3.58
N LEU A 31 2.94 14.97 3.47
CA LEU A 31 4.07 15.13 4.41
C LEU A 31 3.78 16.11 5.54
N LYS A 32 2.84 17.02 5.35
CA LYS A 32 2.51 18.09 6.31
C LYS A 32 1.06 17.97 6.79
N LEU A 33 0.82 18.43 8.00
CA LEU A 33 -0.54 18.52 8.56
C LEU A 33 -1.46 19.41 7.70
N SER A 34 -0.90 20.45 7.07
CA SER A 34 -1.63 21.30 6.14
C SER A 34 -2.21 20.55 4.94
N ASP A 35 -1.54 19.49 4.47
CA ASP A 35 -1.99 18.70 3.34
C ASP A 35 -3.22 17.86 3.73
N MET A 36 -3.20 17.33 4.96
CA MET A 36 -4.37 16.64 5.54
C MET A 36 -5.55 17.58 5.75
N LEU A 37 -5.32 18.81 6.21
CA LEU A 37 -6.38 19.79 6.44
C LEU A 37 -7.10 20.21 5.14
N LYS A 38 -6.39 20.24 4.01
CA LYS A 38 -6.98 20.56 2.70
C LYS A 38 -8.06 19.58 2.26
N ILE A 39 -7.84 18.29 2.52
CA ILE A 39 -8.78 17.24 2.10
C ILE A 39 -9.86 16.96 3.14
N MET A 40 -9.72 17.48 4.36
CA MET A 40 -10.62 17.18 5.48
C MET A 40 -12.11 17.50 5.18
N PRO A 41 -12.46 18.63 4.53
CA PRO A 41 -13.87 18.90 4.17
C PRO A 41 -14.47 17.78 3.30
N ASP A 42 -13.73 17.28 2.30
CA ASP A 42 -14.20 16.18 1.46
C ASP A 42 -14.24 14.85 2.19
N VAL A 43 -13.26 14.58 3.07
CA VAL A 43 -13.27 13.40 3.94
C VAL A 43 -14.55 13.35 4.78
N MET A 44 -14.96 14.49 5.35
CA MET A 44 -16.17 14.58 6.17
C MET A 44 -17.45 14.51 5.33
N ARG A 45 -17.52 15.28 4.24
CA ARG A 45 -18.69 15.34 3.34
C ARG A 45 -18.98 13.97 2.72
N LEU A 46 -17.97 13.27 2.27
CA LEU A 46 -18.09 11.97 1.60
C LEU A 46 -18.07 10.78 2.58
N GLN A 47 -17.92 11.05 3.89
CA GLN A 47 -17.79 10.03 4.93
C GLN A 47 -16.60 9.06 4.67
N ALA A 48 -15.54 9.56 4.03
CA ALA A 48 -14.39 8.77 3.65
C ALA A 48 -13.55 8.24 4.83
N PHE A 49 -13.87 8.68 6.06
CA PHE A 49 -13.29 8.23 7.31
C PHE A 49 -13.94 6.95 7.89
N LEU A 50 -15.14 6.59 7.42
CA LEU A 50 -15.82 5.37 7.89
C LEU A 50 -15.05 4.12 7.46
N GLY A 51 -15.17 3.03 8.23
CA GLY A 51 -14.70 1.73 7.78
C GLY A 51 -15.40 1.31 6.48
N THR A 52 -14.64 0.75 5.54
CA THR A 52 -15.15 0.38 4.20
C THR A 52 -16.40 -0.49 4.26
N TYR A 53 -16.40 -1.51 5.13
CA TYR A 53 -17.58 -2.38 5.30
C TYR A 53 -18.80 -1.60 5.79
N GLY A 54 -18.64 -0.71 6.76
CA GLY A 54 -19.72 0.15 7.26
C GLY A 54 -20.28 1.08 6.18
N PHE A 55 -19.39 1.66 5.37
CA PHE A 55 -19.77 2.52 4.25
C PHE A 55 -20.59 1.77 3.19
N VAL A 56 -20.14 0.57 2.78
CA VAL A 56 -20.86 -0.31 1.85
C VAL A 56 -22.23 -0.70 2.42
N SER A 57 -22.28 -1.05 3.71
CA SER A 57 -23.50 -1.51 4.39
C SER A 57 -24.61 -0.46 4.49
N GLN A 58 -24.30 0.82 4.33
CA GLN A 58 -25.30 1.89 4.27
C GLN A 58 -26.19 1.79 3.01
N ASN A 59 -25.72 1.13 1.96
CA ASN A 59 -26.41 1.08 0.68
C ASN A 59 -26.75 -0.36 0.25
N ILE A 60 -25.96 -1.35 0.63
CA ILE A 60 -26.10 -2.75 0.26
C ILE A 60 -26.67 -3.53 1.44
N LYS A 61 -27.70 -4.33 1.22
CA LYS A 61 -28.37 -5.14 2.27
C LYS A 61 -27.85 -6.56 2.32
N ASP A 62 -27.62 -7.16 1.17
CA ASP A 62 -27.13 -8.52 1.04
C ASP A 62 -25.74 -8.70 1.66
N PRO A 63 -25.53 -9.63 2.59
CA PRO A 63 -24.26 -9.81 3.30
C PRO A 63 -23.12 -10.27 2.41
N PHE A 64 -23.39 -11.06 1.36
CA PHE A 64 -22.36 -11.48 0.41
C PHE A 64 -21.90 -10.33 -0.47
N LEU A 65 -22.85 -9.49 -0.93
CA LEU A 65 -22.50 -8.30 -1.69
C LEU A 65 -21.74 -7.26 -0.83
N ARG A 66 -22.06 -7.14 0.47
CA ARG A 66 -21.27 -6.32 1.38
C ARG A 66 -19.82 -6.79 1.44
N GLN A 67 -19.58 -8.08 1.56
CA GLN A 67 -18.23 -8.65 1.55
C GLN A 67 -17.54 -8.38 0.20
N ALA A 68 -18.22 -8.63 -0.93
CA ALA A 68 -17.68 -8.43 -2.26
C ALA A 68 -17.26 -6.98 -2.52
N PHE A 69 -18.07 -6.00 -2.10
CA PHE A 69 -17.76 -4.58 -2.33
C PHE A 69 -16.89 -3.93 -1.24
N SER A 70 -16.55 -4.66 -0.19
CA SER A 70 -15.69 -4.16 0.89
C SER A 70 -14.32 -4.85 0.98
N PHE A 71 -13.98 -5.75 0.06
CA PHE A 71 -12.73 -6.51 0.15
C PHE A 71 -11.49 -5.72 -0.30
N HIS A 72 -11.64 -4.64 -1.06
CA HIS A 72 -10.53 -3.86 -1.63
C HIS A 72 -9.43 -3.43 -0.63
N PRO A 73 -9.73 -3.08 0.64
CA PRO A 73 -8.69 -2.84 1.64
C PRO A 73 -7.69 -3.97 1.82
N LEU A 74 -8.06 -5.22 1.53
CA LEU A 74 -7.15 -6.36 1.61
C LEU A 74 -5.97 -6.25 0.64
N LEU A 75 -6.12 -5.51 -0.48
CA LEU A 75 -5.04 -5.24 -1.44
C LEU A 75 -3.85 -4.50 -0.80
N ILE A 76 -4.10 -3.76 0.26
CA ILE A 76 -3.07 -3.04 1.05
C ILE A 76 -2.85 -3.67 2.42
N GLY A 77 -3.32 -4.90 2.65
CA GLY A 77 -3.26 -5.58 3.94
C GLY A 77 -4.15 -4.96 5.02
N GLY A 78 -5.16 -4.17 4.63
CA GLY A 78 -6.08 -3.49 5.54
C GLY A 78 -7.30 -4.33 5.90
N ASN A 79 -7.78 -4.18 7.13
CA ASN A 79 -9.05 -4.75 7.57
C ASN A 79 -10.22 -3.89 7.08
N PRO A 80 -11.21 -4.43 6.35
CA PRO A 80 -12.36 -3.66 5.84
C PRO A 80 -13.18 -2.93 6.91
N PHE A 81 -13.15 -3.38 8.15
CA PHE A 81 -13.89 -2.75 9.25
C PHE A 81 -13.18 -1.51 9.79
N ASP A 82 -11.86 -1.44 9.70
CA ASP A 82 -11.03 -0.35 10.24
C ASP A 82 -10.46 0.56 9.15
N THR A 83 -10.30 0.04 7.92
CA THR A 83 -9.70 0.80 6.82
C THR A 83 -10.70 1.81 6.27
N PRO A 84 -10.31 3.08 6.13
CA PRO A 84 -11.19 4.14 5.65
C PRO A 84 -11.83 3.85 4.29
N SER A 85 -13.08 4.27 4.11
CA SER A 85 -13.86 4.03 2.90
C SER A 85 -13.34 4.81 1.67
N ILE A 86 -12.33 5.65 1.82
CA ILE A 86 -11.60 6.24 0.70
C ILE A 86 -11.13 5.17 -0.30
N TYR A 87 -10.82 3.96 0.18
CA TYR A 87 -10.39 2.85 -0.68
C TYR A 87 -11.49 2.30 -1.59
N THR A 88 -12.75 2.73 -1.43
CA THR A 88 -13.82 2.43 -2.40
C THR A 88 -13.60 3.11 -3.75
N LEU A 89 -12.64 4.06 -3.84
CA LEU A 89 -12.19 4.63 -5.11
C LEU A 89 -11.69 3.53 -6.08
N ILE A 90 -11.22 2.39 -5.57
CA ILE A 90 -10.76 1.25 -6.39
C ILE A 90 -11.90 0.69 -7.23
N VAL A 91 -13.14 0.68 -6.71
CA VAL A 91 -14.34 0.28 -7.49
C VAL A 91 -14.49 1.14 -8.75
N GLN A 92 -14.17 2.43 -8.66
CA GLN A 92 -14.21 3.33 -9.81
C GLN A 92 -13.05 3.09 -10.78
N PHE A 93 -11.85 2.76 -10.28
CA PHE A 93 -10.73 2.32 -11.12
C PHE A 93 -11.12 1.10 -11.96
N GLU A 94 -11.67 0.06 -11.33
CA GLU A 94 -12.11 -1.15 -12.01
C GLU A 94 -13.21 -0.88 -13.04
N LYS A 95 -14.16 0.00 -12.71
CA LYS A 95 -15.24 0.38 -13.61
C LYS A 95 -14.76 1.18 -14.82
N GLN A 96 -13.77 2.07 -14.63
CA GLN A 96 -13.30 3.00 -15.67
C GLN A 96 -12.27 2.35 -16.59
N TRP A 97 -11.35 1.57 -16.04
CA TRP A 97 -10.24 0.98 -16.81
C TRP A 97 -10.29 -0.55 -16.89
N GLY A 98 -11.19 -1.19 -16.16
CA GLY A 98 -11.28 -2.65 -16.11
C GLY A 98 -10.20 -3.26 -15.22
N VAL A 99 -10.19 -4.59 -15.19
CA VAL A 99 -9.16 -5.40 -14.52
C VAL A 99 -8.34 -6.08 -15.59
N HIS A 100 -7.03 -5.87 -15.57
CA HIS A 100 -6.11 -6.40 -16.57
C HIS A 100 -5.15 -7.39 -15.95
N TYR A 101 -4.76 -8.37 -16.73
CA TYR A 101 -3.75 -9.35 -16.39
C TYR A 101 -2.59 -9.27 -17.38
N ALA A 102 -1.37 -9.26 -16.88
CA ALA A 102 -0.20 -9.19 -17.73
C ALA A 102 -0.02 -10.50 -18.53
N ILE A 103 0.17 -10.40 -19.85
CA ILE A 103 0.51 -11.54 -20.67
C ILE A 103 1.86 -12.11 -20.19
N GLY A 104 1.88 -13.42 -19.91
CA GLY A 104 3.04 -14.08 -19.27
C GLY A 104 3.07 -14.00 -17.74
N GLY A 105 2.00 -13.44 -17.12
CA GLY A 105 1.83 -13.37 -15.67
C GLY A 105 2.54 -12.17 -15.01
N THR A 106 2.36 -12.03 -13.72
CA THR A 106 3.01 -10.96 -12.93
C THR A 106 4.55 -11.03 -12.98
N GLY A 107 5.11 -12.23 -13.15
CA GLY A 107 6.55 -12.42 -13.34
C GLY A 107 7.09 -11.71 -14.58
N ALA A 108 6.32 -11.65 -15.68
CA ALA A 108 6.71 -10.91 -16.89
C ALA A 108 6.83 -9.40 -16.63
N VAL A 109 5.97 -8.85 -15.78
CA VAL A 109 6.06 -7.43 -15.37
C VAL A 109 7.36 -7.18 -14.61
N VAL A 110 7.70 -8.07 -13.65
CA VAL A 110 8.93 -7.95 -12.86
C VAL A 110 10.16 -8.06 -13.77
N GLN A 111 10.17 -9.00 -14.70
CA GLN A 111 11.26 -9.16 -15.67
C GLN A 111 11.41 -7.92 -16.56
N GLY A 112 10.29 -7.38 -17.08
CA GLY A 112 10.31 -6.16 -17.91
C GLY A 112 10.83 -4.95 -17.15
N LEU A 113 10.44 -4.77 -15.89
CA LEU A 113 10.98 -3.70 -15.03
C LEU A 113 12.48 -3.90 -14.75
N GLY A 114 12.92 -5.12 -14.50
CA GLY A 114 14.32 -5.43 -14.31
C GLY A 114 15.16 -5.16 -15.56
N GLN A 115 14.64 -5.51 -16.73
CA GLN A 115 15.27 -5.22 -18.00
C GLN A 115 15.40 -3.71 -18.24
N LEU A 116 14.30 -2.96 -18.06
CA LEU A 116 14.30 -1.51 -18.19
C LEU A 116 15.33 -0.85 -17.25
N PHE A 117 15.42 -1.34 -16.01
CA PHE A 117 16.39 -0.85 -15.04
C PHE A 117 17.85 -1.06 -15.51
N THR A 118 18.15 -2.24 -16.04
CA THR A 118 19.51 -2.55 -16.56
C THR A 118 19.82 -1.79 -17.84
N GLU A 119 18.86 -1.59 -18.74
CA GLU A 119 18.99 -0.77 -19.96
C GLU A 119 19.31 0.70 -19.63
N GLN A 120 18.84 1.20 -18.48
CA GLN A 120 19.16 2.52 -17.98
C GLN A 120 20.48 2.59 -17.21
N GLY A 121 21.29 1.54 -17.22
CA GLY A 121 22.60 1.47 -16.56
C GLY A 121 22.56 1.02 -15.12
N GLY A 122 21.41 0.57 -14.62
CA GLY A 122 21.29 -0.01 -13.28
C GLY A 122 21.91 -1.40 -13.20
N THR A 123 22.39 -1.78 -12.02
CA THR A 123 22.92 -3.11 -11.74
C THR A 123 22.02 -3.86 -10.78
N VAL A 124 21.62 -5.08 -11.14
CA VAL A 124 20.80 -5.95 -10.28
C VAL A 124 21.68 -7.04 -9.67
N TRP A 125 21.73 -7.10 -8.36
CA TRP A 125 22.44 -8.12 -7.63
C TRP A 125 21.47 -9.06 -6.96
N LEU A 126 21.40 -10.28 -7.44
CA LEU A 126 20.60 -11.35 -6.85
C LEU A 126 21.41 -12.07 -5.77
N ASN A 127 20.71 -12.72 -4.83
CA ASN A 127 21.30 -13.44 -3.70
C ASN A 127 22.29 -12.61 -2.86
N SER A 128 22.06 -11.29 -2.81
CA SER A 128 22.89 -10.32 -2.09
C SER A 128 22.11 -9.77 -0.90
N GLU A 129 22.08 -10.56 0.18
CA GLU A 129 21.36 -10.18 1.41
C GLU A 129 22.03 -8.99 2.08
N VAL A 130 21.26 -7.92 2.31
CA VAL A 130 21.71 -6.76 3.08
C VAL A 130 21.46 -7.03 4.56
N THR A 131 22.51 -6.97 5.36
CA THR A 131 22.47 -7.21 6.82
C THR A 131 22.54 -5.92 7.63
N GLU A 132 23.01 -4.81 7.05
CA GLU A 132 23.11 -3.53 7.74
C GLU A 132 23.02 -2.37 6.76
N ILE A 133 22.29 -1.31 7.14
CA ILE A 133 22.37 0.01 6.52
C ILE A 133 23.37 0.86 7.31
N LEU A 134 24.47 1.21 6.65
CA LEU A 134 25.56 1.94 7.27
C LEU A 134 25.21 3.42 7.43
N VAL A 135 25.37 3.93 8.66
CA VAL A 135 25.09 5.32 8.99
C VAL A 135 26.30 5.96 9.67
N HIS A 136 26.79 7.04 9.12
CA HIS A 136 27.85 7.86 9.71
C HIS A 136 27.42 9.32 9.81
N ASN A 137 27.62 9.96 10.93
CA ASN A 137 27.22 11.37 11.15
C ASN A 137 25.76 11.67 10.75
N ARG A 138 24.81 10.75 11.05
CA ARG A 138 23.37 10.84 10.70
C ARG A 138 23.07 10.81 9.20
N ARG A 139 23.99 10.38 8.39
CA ARG A 139 23.80 10.16 6.94
C ARG A 139 24.04 8.70 6.61
N VAL A 140 23.25 8.18 5.69
CA VAL A 140 23.50 6.87 5.11
C VAL A 140 24.76 6.96 4.27
N THR A 141 25.62 5.94 4.34
CA THR A 141 26.89 5.86 3.60
C THR A 141 26.99 4.61 2.74
N GLY A 142 26.01 3.71 2.84
CA GLY A 142 25.96 2.47 2.08
C GLY A 142 25.24 1.35 2.82
N VAL A 143 25.52 0.13 2.37
CA VAL A 143 24.97 -1.09 2.97
C VAL A 143 26.08 -2.11 3.15
N ARG A 144 25.90 -3.04 4.10
CA ARG A 144 26.72 -4.23 4.30
C ARG A 144 25.95 -5.47 3.86
N LEU A 145 26.58 -6.31 3.08
CA LEU A 145 26.07 -7.61 2.66
C LEU A 145 26.42 -8.71 3.68
N ALA A 146 25.74 -9.84 3.57
CA ALA A 146 25.96 -11.00 4.45
C ALA A 146 27.38 -11.60 4.36
N ASP A 147 28.02 -11.48 3.20
CA ASP A 147 29.39 -11.89 2.99
C ASP A 147 30.45 -10.90 3.55
N GLY A 148 29.99 -9.80 4.16
CA GLY A 148 30.85 -8.74 4.70
C GLY A 148 31.17 -7.62 3.70
N THR A 149 30.83 -7.77 2.43
CA THR A 149 31.03 -6.73 1.40
C THR A 149 30.33 -5.44 1.79
N VAL A 150 30.95 -4.31 1.55
CA VAL A 150 30.41 -2.98 1.80
C VAL A 150 30.20 -2.25 0.49
N GLU A 151 28.94 -1.93 0.19
CA GLU A 151 28.59 -1.12 -0.96
C GLU A 151 28.27 0.31 -0.54
N LYS A 152 29.00 1.27 -1.11
CA LYS A 152 28.81 2.70 -0.82
C LYS A 152 27.65 3.26 -1.59
N ALA A 153 26.84 4.07 -0.93
CA ALA A 153 25.71 4.78 -1.53
C ALA A 153 25.39 6.06 -0.77
N ASP A 154 25.03 7.11 -1.48
CA ASP A 154 24.58 8.38 -0.90
C ASP A 154 23.12 8.30 -0.42
N VAL A 155 22.33 7.41 -1.03
CA VAL A 155 20.91 7.17 -0.72
C VAL A 155 20.66 5.65 -0.75
N VAL A 156 19.90 5.17 0.23
CA VAL A 156 19.39 3.79 0.26
C VAL A 156 17.88 3.84 0.31
N VAL A 157 17.23 3.23 -0.70
CA VAL A 157 15.79 3.03 -0.74
C VAL A 157 15.49 1.59 -0.33
N CYS A 158 14.80 1.41 0.78
CA CYS A 158 14.42 0.09 1.27
C CYS A 158 12.93 -0.16 1.01
N ASN A 159 12.63 -1.16 0.19
CA ASN A 159 11.26 -1.62 -0.08
C ASN A 159 10.88 -2.87 0.74
N GLY A 160 11.70 -3.23 1.73
CA GLY A 160 11.38 -4.29 2.69
C GLY A 160 10.39 -3.84 3.77
N ASP A 161 9.98 -4.77 4.64
CA ASP A 161 9.12 -4.46 5.78
C ASP A 161 9.76 -3.37 6.67
N VAL A 162 8.97 -2.33 6.98
CA VAL A 162 9.45 -1.14 7.71
C VAL A 162 9.93 -1.52 9.12
N ALA A 163 9.19 -2.37 9.82
CA ALA A 163 9.54 -2.76 11.18
C ALA A 163 10.79 -3.64 11.19
N TYR A 164 10.89 -4.59 10.25
CA TYR A 164 12.08 -5.40 10.07
C TYR A 164 13.30 -4.54 9.77
N THR A 165 13.18 -3.62 8.81
CA THR A 165 14.25 -2.70 8.41
C THR A 165 14.78 -1.90 9.60
N TYR A 166 13.89 -1.25 10.35
CA TYR A 166 14.32 -0.49 11.53
C TYR A 166 14.86 -1.38 12.64
N ARG A 167 14.33 -2.58 12.82
CA ARG A 167 14.73 -3.47 13.91
C ARG A 167 16.05 -4.14 13.66
N HIS A 168 16.29 -4.57 12.42
CA HIS A 168 17.40 -5.45 12.08
C HIS A 168 18.49 -4.79 11.22
N LEU A 169 18.12 -3.89 10.29
CA LEU A 169 19.10 -3.32 9.36
C LEU A 169 19.67 -1.96 9.81
N ILE A 170 19.00 -1.23 10.71
CA ILE A 170 19.50 0.04 11.19
C ILE A 170 19.92 -0.10 12.65
N PRO A 171 21.20 0.18 12.99
CA PRO A 171 21.69 0.12 14.38
C PRO A 171 20.87 1.01 15.33
N ALA A 172 20.58 0.51 16.53
CA ALA A 172 19.70 1.18 17.51
C ALA A 172 20.11 2.63 17.82
N ALA A 173 21.41 2.91 17.84
CA ALA A 173 21.96 4.25 18.09
C ALA A 173 21.54 5.30 17.03
N HIS A 174 21.17 4.85 15.83
CA HIS A 174 20.76 5.73 14.72
C HIS A 174 19.24 5.86 14.57
N ARG A 175 18.45 5.11 15.38
CA ARG A 175 16.98 5.09 15.34
C ARG A 175 16.36 6.10 16.30
N ARG A 176 16.18 7.36 15.89
CA ARG A 176 15.63 8.42 16.78
C ARG A 176 14.14 8.23 17.08
N LYS A 177 13.34 7.94 16.04
CA LYS A 177 11.87 7.92 16.11
C LYS A 177 11.30 6.51 16.27
N TYR A 178 12.01 5.48 15.80
CA TYR A 178 11.55 4.09 15.72
C TYR A 178 12.35 3.19 16.67
N SER A 179 12.20 3.45 17.99
CA SER A 179 12.72 2.53 19.02
C SER A 179 11.97 1.19 18.97
N ASN A 180 12.58 0.13 19.52
CA ASN A 180 11.93 -1.19 19.58
C ASN A 180 10.55 -1.09 20.26
N ARG A 181 10.44 -0.39 21.40
CA ARG A 181 9.16 -0.18 22.08
C ARG A 181 8.11 0.46 21.18
N ARG A 182 8.47 1.42 20.34
CA ARG A 182 7.52 2.04 19.40
C ARG A 182 7.12 1.07 18.29
N LEU A 183 8.07 0.29 17.77
CA LEU A 183 7.80 -0.75 16.76
C LEU A 183 6.84 -1.82 17.30
N ASP A 184 6.96 -2.20 18.59
CA ASP A 184 6.07 -3.18 19.23
C ASP A 184 4.62 -2.65 19.37
N TRP A 185 4.44 -1.33 19.39
CA TRP A 185 3.12 -0.70 19.50
C TRP A 185 2.47 -0.35 18.15
N LEU A 186 3.16 -0.59 17.03
CA LEU A 186 2.58 -0.35 15.71
C LEU A 186 1.50 -1.40 15.41
N ARG A 187 0.47 -0.96 14.68
CA ARG A 187 -0.49 -1.89 14.08
C ARG A 187 0.10 -2.40 12.77
N TYR A 188 0.22 -3.70 12.66
CA TYR A 188 0.70 -4.37 11.45
C TYR A 188 -0.48 -4.80 10.58
N SER A 189 -0.26 -4.88 9.27
CA SER A 189 -1.22 -5.43 8.34
C SER A 189 -1.37 -6.93 8.50
N ASN A 190 -2.49 -7.47 8.02
CA ASN A 190 -2.68 -8.91 7.94
C ASN A 190 -1.69 -9.51 6.93
N SER A 191 -1.17 -10.70 7.25
CA SER A 191 -0.44 -11.51 6.27
C SER A 191 -1.43 -12.23 5.36
N LEU A 192 -1.01 -12.48 4.11
CA LEU A 192 -1.73 -13.33 3.17
C LEU A 192 -0.93 -14.60 2.92
N PHE A 193 -1.60 -15.73 3.01
CA PHE A 193 -1.07 -17.01 2.54
C PHE A 193 -1.82 -17.38 1.27
N VAL A 194 -1.11 -17.44 0.14
CA VAL A 194 -1.70 -17.68 -1.17
C VAL A 194 -1.31 -19.07 -1.65
N ILE A 195 -2.32 -19.88 -2.02
CA ILE A 195 -2.12 -21.20 -2.61
C ILE A 195 -2.55 -21.11 -4.08
N TYR A 196 -1.65 -21.42 -4.99
CA TYR A 196 -1.96 -21.60 -6.40
C TYR A 196 -2.11 -23.09 -6.67
N PHE A 197 -3.24 -23.49 -7.24
CA PHE A 197 -3.49 -24.88 -7.62
C PHE A 197 -4.18 -24.93 -8.98
N GLY A 198 -3.85 -25.94 -9.78
CA GLY A 198 -4.54 -26.27 -11.01
C GLY A 198 -5.53 -27.42 -10.79
N THR A 199 -6.65 -27.42 -11.52
CA THR A 199 -7.64 -28.50 -11.56
C THR A 199 -7.71 -29.07 -12.96
#